data_f9d9f1c9a6a35abd90db3a90b6a0c2a0
#
_entry.id   f9d9f1c9a6a35abd90db3a90b6a0c2a0
#
_cell.length_a   1.000
_cell.length_b   1.000
_cell.length_c   1.000
_cell.angle_alpha   90.00
_cell.angle_beta   90.00
_cell.angle_gamma   90.00
#
_symmetry.space_group_name_H-M   'P 1'
#
loop_
_entity.id
_entity.type
_entity.pdbx_description
1 polymer ?
#
loop_
_entity_poly.entity_id
_entity_poly.type
_entity_poly.pdbx_seq_one_letter_code
_entity_poly.pdbx_strand_id
1 'polypeptide(L)'
;GPRGGIILMGKDFDNPWGLTTPKGVVKKMSQILNSAVFPGIQGGPLEHVIAAKAVAFGEALDPSYKEYQRQVQVNACAMAEAFVKRGYKIVSGGTDNHLILVDLRTKFPELTGKVAEKALVAADITTNKNMVPFDSRSPFQTSGLRFGTPAITTRGLKEDKMDYIVELIDRVLADHENEENIASVRAEVNKMMEEYPLFAW
;
A
#
# COMPACT_ATOMS: atom_id res chain seq x y z
N GLY A 1 -5.83 -4.56 9.59
CA GLY A 1 -7.12 -4.20 10.15
C GLY A 1 -8.16 -3.84 9.08
N PRO A 2 -9.42 -3.60 9.46
CA PRO A 2 -10.48 -3.27 8.52
C PRO A 2 -10.29 -1.85 7.95
N ARG A 3 -10.91 -1.57 6.80
CA ARG A 3 -11.03 -0.19 6.31
C ARG A 3 -11.94 0.61 7.26
N GLY A 4 -11.48 1.80 7.63
CA GLY A 4 -12.24 2.70 8.49
C GLY A 4 -11.40 3.92 8.84
N GLY A 5 -12.03 4.88 9.50
CA GLY A 5 -11.37 6.06 10.04
C GLY A 5 -11.36 6.05 11.56
N ILE A 6 -10.52 6.89 12.13
CA ILE A 6 -10.53 7.24 13.53
C ILE A 6 -10.26 8.75 13.65
N ILE A 7 -10.97 9.41 14.53
CA ILE A 7 -10.74 10.82 14.86
C ILE A 7 -10.25 10.86 16.30
N LEU A 8 -9.05 11.40 16.50
CA LEU A 8 -8.43 11.54 17.80
C LEU A 8 -8.31 13.02 18.16
N MET A 9 -8.58 13.36 19.41
CA MET A 9 -8.47 14.72 19.92
C MET A 9 -7.86 14.68 21.32
N GLY A 10 -6.78 15.44 21.55
CA GLY A 10 -6.05 15.45 22.82
C GLY A 10 -6.81 16.16 23.94
N LYS A 11 -7.22 17.41 23.71
CA LYS A 11 -8.04 18.19 24.62
C LYS A 11 -9.23 18.74 23.90
N ASP A 12 -10.38 18.81 24.60
CA ASP A 12 -11.55 19.46 24.05
C ASP A 12 -11.45 20.99 24.19
N PHE A 13 -11.94 21.70 23.20
CA PHE A 13 -11.87 23.17 23.12
C PHE A 13 -13.11 23.74 22.45
N ASP A 14 -13.33 25.03 22.62
CA ASP A 14 -14.41 25.73 21.95
C ASP A 14 -14.18 25.75 20.44
N ASN A 15 -15.22 25.48 19.65
CA ASN A 15 -15.04 25.45 18.21
C ASN A 15 -14.65 26.85 17.67
N PRO A 16 -13.70 26.94 16.72
CA PRO A 16 -13.18 28.20 16.21
C PRO A 16 -14.16 28.95 15.29
N TRP A 17 -15.26 28.31 14.91
CA TRP A 17 -16.29 28.88 14.01
C TRP A 17 -17.41 29.60 14.76
N GLY A 18 -17.36 29.67 16.09
CA GLY A 18 -18.38 30.33 16.90
C GLY A 18 -19.76 29.66 16.87
N LEU A 19 -19.82 28.38 16.48
CA LEU A 19 -21.08 27.62 16.43
C LEU A 19 -21.64 27.43 17.85
N THR A 20 -22.91 27.75 18.04
CA THR A 20 -23.61 27.70 19.35
C THR A 20 -24.70 26.65 19.37
N THR A 21 -25.11 26.28 20.59
CA THR A 21 -26.35 25.56 20.84
C THR A 21 -27.54 26.50 20.68
N PRO A 22 -28.78 25.98 20.60
CA PRO A 22 -30.00 26.84 20.60
C PRO A 22 -30.10 27.76 21.81
N LYS A 23 -29.40 27.47 22.91
CA LYS A 23 -29.35 28.28 24.14
C LYS A 23 -28.19 29.32 24.11
N GLY A 24 -27.49 29.49 22.97
CA GLY A 24 -26.40 30.47 22.82
C GLY A 24 -25.06 30.05 23.43
N VAL A 25 -24.95 28.82 23.92
CA VAL A 25 -23.68 28.30 24.47
C VAL A 25 -22.77 27.83 23.33
N VAL A 26 -21.49 28.26 23.31
CA VAL A 26 -20.51 27.81 22.32
C VAL A 26 -20.32 26.30 22.41
N LYS A 27 -20.44 25.63 21.26
CA LYS A 27 -20.24 24.18 21.18
C LYS A 27 -18.76 23.83 21.30
N LYS A 28 -18.48 22.77 22.03
CA LYS A 28 -17.14 22.17 22.06
C LYS A 28 -16.85 21.47 20.74
N MET A 29 -15.55 21.34 20.41
CA MET A 29 -15.11 20.66 19.18
C MET A 29 -15.56 19.20 19.15
N SER A 30 -15.54 18.50 20.29
CA SER A 30 -16.06 17.14 20.41
C SER A 30 -17.54 17.01 19.99
N GLN A 31 -18.38 18.00 20.35
CA GLN A 31 -19.79 18.00 19.96
C GLN A 31 -19.96 18.17 18.45
N ILE A 32 -19.12 19.01 17.84
CA ILE A 32 -19.12 19.23 16.38
C ILE A 32 -18.71 17.95 15.67
N LEU A 33 -17.59 17.32 16.07
CA LEU A 33 -17.08 16.09 15.48
C LEU A 33 -18.07 14.93 15.64
N ASN A 34 -18.63 14.75 16.84
CA ASN A 34 -19.64 13.71 17.07
C ASN A 34 -20.89 13.91 16.20
N SER A 35 -21.37 15.14 16.08
CA SER A 35 -22.51 15.45 15.24
C SER A 35 -22.22 15.26 13.74
N ALA A 36 -21.00 15.55 13.30
CA ALA A 36 -20.58 15.31 11.92
C ALA A 36 -20.49 13.82 11.59
N VAL A 37 -20.04 13.01 12.54
CA VAL A 37 -20.03 11.55 12.40
C VAL A 37 -21.45 11.01 12.45
N PHE A 38 -22.18 11.28 13.52
CA PHE A 38 -23.57 10.84 13.69
C PHE A 38 -24.44 11.98 14.24
N PRO A 39 -25.54 12.33 13.56
CA PRO A 39 -26.12 11.68 12.38
C PRO A 39 -25.62 12.23 11.03
N GLY A 40 -24.54 13.04 11.00
CA GLY A 40 -24.12 13.78 9.82
C GLY A 40 -23.78 12.89 8.62
N ILE A 41 -22.87 11.93 8.79
CA ILE A 41 -22.37 11.05 7.70
C ILE A 41 -22.75 9.60 7.95
N GLN A 42 -22.73 9.14 9.21
CA GLN A 42 -22.94 7.75 9.61
C GLN A 42 -24.35 7.54 10.17
N GLY A 43 -24.82 6.27 10.15
CA GLY A 43 -25.99 5.79 10.84
C GLY A 43 -25.63 4.86 12.01
N GLY A 44 -26.30 3.72 12.11
CA GLY A 44 -25.98 2.70 13.10
C GLY A 44 -24.52 2.24 13.01
N PRO A 45 -23.83 2.04 14.13
CA PRO A 45 -22.41 1.67 14.14
C PRO A 45 -22.20 0.27 13.57
N LEU A 46 -21.17 0.13 12.75
CA LEU A 46 -20.73 -1.16 12.23
C LEU A 46 -19.86 -1.86 13.29
N GLU A 47 -20.49 -2.51 14.26
CA GLU A 47 -19.81 -3.06 15.44
C GLU A 47 -18.75 -4.12 15.08
N HIS A 48 -18.97 -4.90 14.02
CA HIS A 48 -17.96 -5.84 13.52
C HIS A 48 -16.69 -5.13 13.04
N VAL A 49 -16.80 -3.93 12.43
CA VAL A 49 -15.63 -3.10 12.04
C VAL A 49 -14.95 -2.54 13.29
N ILE A 50 -15.73 -2.11 14.30
CA ILE A 50 -15.19 -1.60 15.56
C ILE A 50 -14.42 -2.70 16.28
N ALA A 51 -15.00 -3.90 16.40
CA ALA A 51 -14.34 -5.06 16.98
C ALA A 51 -13.05 -5.43 16.24
N ALA A 52 -13.09 -5.45 14.90
CA ALA A 52 -11.92 -5.73 14.08
C ALA A 52 -10.81 -4.67 14.25
N LYS A 53 -11.16 -3.38 14.46
CA LYS A 53 -10.18 -2.34 14.82
C LYS A 53 -9.56 -2.60 16.19
N ALA A 54 -10.35 -3.01 17.17
CA ALA A 54 -9.86 -3.31 18.52
C ALA A 54 -8.84 -4.45 18.48
N VAL A 55 -9.11 -5.53 17.72
CA VAL A 55 -8.16 -6.63 17.50
C VAL A 55 -6.89 -6.12 16.82
N ALA A 56 -7.00 -5.38 15.73
CA ALA A 56 -5.85 -4.84 15.01
C ALA A 56 -4.97 -3.92 15.88
N PHE A 57 -5.57 -3.12 16.74
CA PHE A 57 -4.82 -2.27 17.68
C PHE A 57 -4.20 -3.10 18.81
N GLY A 58 -4.86 -4.17 19.28
CA GLY A 58 -4.30 -5.12 20.22
C GLY A 58 -3.05 -5.81 19.67
N GLU A 59 -3.12 -6.31 18.43
CA GLU A 59 -1.97 -6.88 17.72
C GLU A 59 -0.83 -5.85 17.56
N ALA A 60 -1.16 -4.60 17.22
CA ALA A 60 -0.16 -3.54 17.05
C ALA A 60 0.55 -3.13 18.38
N LEU A 61 -0.02 -3.45 19.53
CA LEU A 61 0.60 -3.23 20.83
C LEU A 61 1.53 -4.37 21.24
N ASP A 62 1.45 -5.53 20.59
CA ASP A 62 2.35 -6.65 20.86
C ASP A 62 3.79 -6.33 20.42
N PRO A 63 4.82 -6.68 21.21
CA PRO A 63 6.21 -6.45 20.82
C PRO A 63 6.61 -7.08 19.50
N SER A 64 6.04 -8.21 19.11
CA SER A 64 6.29 -8.89 17.83
C SER A 64 5.91 -8.05 16.62
N TYR A 65 4.91 -7.17 16.76
CA TYR A 65 4.50 -6.25 15.70
C TYR A 65 5.61 -5.26 15.31
N LYS A 66 6.44 -4.86 16.29
CA LYS A 66 7.58 -3.98 16.02
C LYS A 66 8.63 -4.68 15.14
N GLU A 67 8.91 -5.96 15.42
CA GLU A 67 9.82 -6.76 14.58
C GLU A 67 9.25 -7.00 13.19
N TYR A 68 7.95 -7.28 13.10
CA TYR A 68 7.26 -7.37 11.83
C TYR A 68 7.40 -6.08 11.00
N GLN A 69 7.16 -4.91 11.58
CA GLN A 69 7.28 -3.63 10.88
C GLN A 69 8.74 -3.33 10.47
N ARG A 70 9.72 -3.73 11.28
CA ARG A 70 11.13 -3.64 10.90
C ARG A 70 11.43 -4.50 9.67
N GLN A 71 10.92 -5.73 9.64
CA GLN A 71 11.09 -6.61 8.49
C GLN A 71 10.40 -6.06 7.23
N VAL A 72 9.21 -5.47 7.37
CA VAL A 72 8.51 -4.79 6.26
C VAL A 72 9.41 -3.71 5.64
N GLN A 73 10.04 -2.88 6.47
CA GLN A 73 10.94 -1.83 6.02
C GLN A 73 12.21 -2.39 5.37
N VAL A 74 12.84 -3.39 5.97
CA VAL A 74 14.03 -4.06 5.42
C VAL A 74 13.73 -4.64 4.04
N ASN A 75 12.61 -5.33 3.89
CA ASN A 75 12.15 -5.86 2.60
C ASN A 75 11.93 -4.74 1.57
N ALA A 76 11.32 -3.63 1.98
CA ALA A 76 11.07 -2.50 1.08
C ALA A 76 12.39 -1.84 0.61
N CYS A 77 13.35 -1.65 1.49
CA CYS A 77 14.68 -1.13 1.12
C CYS A 77 15.39 -2.07 0.13
N ALA A 78 15.44 -3.37 0.44
CA ALA A 78 16.07 -4.36 -0.44
C ALA A 78 15.40 -4.43 -1.82
N MET A 79 14.06 -4.37 -1.87
CA MET A 79 13.32 -4.33 -3.13
C MET A 79 13.60 -3.05 -3.92
N ALA A 80 13.65 -1.89 -3.27
CA ALA A 80 14.00 -0.62 -3.92
C ALA A 80 15.42 -0.65 -4.51
N GLU A 81 16.39 -1.16 -3.76
CA GLU A 81 17.78 -1.35 -4.24
C GLU A 81 17.84 -2.29 -5.45
N ALA A 82 17.08 -3.39 -5.42
CA ALA A 82 17.00 -4.34 -6.53
C ALA A 82 16.44 -3.71 -7.82
N PHE A 83 15.45 -2.82 -7.70
CA PHE A 83 14.95 -2.02 -8.82
C PHE A 83 16.01 -1.05 -9.36
N VAL A 84 16.69 -0.32 -8.46
CA VAL A 84 17.76 0.61 -8.86
C VAL A 84 18.88 -0.11 -9.59
N LYS A 85 19.33 -1.28 -9.10
CA LYS A 85 20.35 -2.13 -9.77
C LYS A 85 19.95 -2.51 -11.20
N ARG A 86 18.67 -2.64 -11.47
CA ARG A 86 18.11 -2.97 -12.80
C ARG A 86 17.78 -1.74 -13.66
N GLY A 87 18.19 -0.54 -13.22
CA GLY A 87 18.06 0.70 -13.99
C GLY A 87 16.71 1.38 -13.86
N TYR A 88 15.88 1.00 -12.90
CA TYR A 88 14.65 1.73 -12.60
C TYR A 88 14.93 2.96 -11.74
N LYS A 89 14.12 3.99 -11.94
CA LYS A 89 14.10 5.15 -11.06
C LYS A 89 13.07 4.97 -9.97
N ILE A 90 13.50 5.03 -8.72
CA ILE A 90 12.61 5.09 -7.57
C ILE A 90 12.37 6.55 -7.21
N VAL A 91 11.11 6.93 -7.05
CA VAL A 91 10.75 8.26 -6.56
C VAL A 91 11.35 8.45 -5.17
N SER A 92 11.96 9.60 -4.92
CA SER A 92 12.78 9.92 -3.74
C SER A 92 14.10 9.14 -3.61
N GLY A 93 14.50 8.35 -4.62
CA GLY A 93 15.75 7.60 -4.62
C GLY A 93 15.76 6.32 -3.76
N GLY A 94 14.67 6.02 -3.07
CA GLY A 94 14.54 4.84 -2.18
C GLY A 94 13.25 4.90 -1.38
N THR A 95 13.22 4.20 -0.24
CA THR A 95 12.08 4.22 0.68
C THR A 95 12.54 4.04 2.12
N ASP A 96 11.82 4.68 3.04
CA ASP A 96 11.96 4.55 4.49
C ASP A 96 10.68 3.97 5.14
N ASN A 97 9.75 3.50 4.33
CA ASN A 97 8.49 2.91 4.77
C ASN A 97 8.19 1.60 4.02
N HIS A 98 6.94 1.23 3.90
CA HIS A 98 6.49 -0.03 3.28
C HIS A 98 6.19 0.08 1.78
N LEU A 99 6.28 1.27 1.18
CA LEU A 99 5.89 1.53 -0.21
C LEU A 99 7.09 1.91 -1.07
N ILE A 100 7.05 1.47 -2.32
CA ILE A 100 8.02 1.80 -3.35
C ILE A 100 7.24 2.33 -4.55
N LEU A 101 7.59 3.53 -5.01
CA LEU A 101 7.02 4.11 -6.23
C LEU A 101 8.08 4.10 -7.33
N VAL A 102 7.86 3.24 -8.31
CA VAL A 102 8.73 3.06 -9.47
C VAL A 102 8.28 3.95 -10.61
N ASP A 103 9.19 4.78 -11.14
CA ASP A 103 9.01 5.58 -12.33
C ASP A 103 9.50 4.78 -13.55
N LEU A 104 8.58 4.36 -14.42
CA LEU A 104 8.89 3.56 -15.60
C LEU A 104 9.60 4.34 -16.71
N ARG A 105 9.44 5.66 -16.76
CA ARG A 105 9.90 6.51 -17.87
C ARG A 105 11.41 6.41 -18.13
N THR A 106 12.18 6.12 -17.10
CA THR A 106 13.64 6.03 -17.22
C THR A 106 14.09 4.79 -18.00
N LYS A 107 13.46 3.64 -17.75
CA LYS A 107 13.84 2.36 -18.35
C LYS A 107 12.96 1.99 -19.56
N PHE A 108 11.67 2.27 -19.47
CA PHE A 108 10.65 1.94 -20.47
C PHE A 108 9.79 3.18 -20.79
N PRO A 109 10.29 4.14 -21.60
CA PRO A 109 9.61 5.42 -21.82
C PRO A 109 8.19 5.27 -22.38
N GLU A 110 7.96 4.27 -23.22
CA GLU A 110 6.67 4.05 -23.88
C GLU A 110 5.71 3.22 -23.03
N LEU A 111 6.20 2.48 -22.04
CA LEU A 111 5.38 1.62 -21.20
C LEU A 111 4.56 2.46 -20.22
N THR A 112 3.22 2.31 -20.27
CA THR A 112 2.33 2.97 -19.33
C THR A 112 2.16 2.13 -18.07
N GLY A 113 1.88 2.78 -16.93
CA GLY A 113 1.55 2.06 -15.70
C GLY A 113 0.36 1.10 -15.86
N LYS A 114 -0.63 1.47 -16.69
CA LYS A 114 -1.79 0.62 -17.00
C LYS A 114 -1.40 -0.68 -17.71
N VAL A 115 -0.53 -0.61 -18.70
CA VAL A 115 -0.08 -1.80 -19.45
C VAL A 115 0.79 -2.67 -18.55
N ALA A 116 1.73 -2.03 -17.82
CA ALA A 116 2.61 -2.71 -16.87
C ALA A 116 1.82 -3.44 -15.76
N GLU A 117 0.84 -2.78 -15.15
CA GLU A 117 -0.06 -3.39 -14.15
C GLU A 117 -0.77 -4.62 -14.73
N LYS A 118 -1.34 -4.50 -15.93
CA LYS A 118 -2.04 -5.61 -16.59
C LYS A 118 -1.12 -6.83 -16.83
N ALA A 119 0.09 -6.60 -17.33
CA ALA A 119 1.04 -7.67 -17.61
C ALA A 119 1.51 -8.36 -16.30
N LEU A 120 1.81 -7.58 -15.25
CA LEU A 120 2.20 -8.13 -13.95
C LEU A 120 1.08 -8.92 -13.28
N VAL A 121 -0.16 -8.43 -13.34
CA VAL A 121 -1.32 -9.16 -12.81
C VAL A 121 -1.53 -10.47 -13.56
N ALA A 122 -1.29 -10.51 -14.88
CA ALA A 122 -1.34 -11.74 -15.66
C ALA A 122 -0.26 -12.76 -15.26
N ALA A 123 0.84 -12.29 -14.67
CA ALA A 123 1.89 -13.14 -14.07
C ALA A 123 1.68 -13.42 -12.57
N ASP A 124 0.49 -13.18 -12.02
CA ASP A 124 0.14 -13.31 -10.61
C ASP A 124 0.97 -12.41 -9.66
N ILE A 125 1.50 -11.30 -10.19
CA ILE A 125 2.22 -10.27 -9.43
C ILE A 125 1.30 -9.07 -9.23
N THR A 126 0.72 -8.94 -8.05
CA THR A 126 -0.21 -7.84 -7.73
C THR A 126 0.54 -6.53 -7.49
N THR A 127 0.17 -5.51 -8.25
CA THR A 127 0.67 -4.14 -8.11
C THR A 127 -0.44 -3.14 -8.46
N ASN A 128 -0.14 -1.85 -8.35
CA ASN A 128 -1.05 -0.80 -8.80
C ASN A 128 -0.32 0.19 -9.70
N LYS A 129 -0.95 0.56 -10.83
CA LYS A 129 -0.51 1.75 -11.56
C LYS A 129 -0.62 2.98 -10.67
N ASN A 130 0.34 3.88 -10.78
CA ASN A 130 0.39 5.09 -9.96
C ASN A 130 0.97 6.25 -10.76
N MET A 131 0.42 7.45 -10.56
CA MET A 131 1.07 8.66 -11.08
C MET A 131 2.40 8.88 -10.37
N VAL A 132 3.36 9.41 -11.11
CA VAL A 132 4.65 9.86 -10.56
C VAL A 132 4.68 11.39 -10.52
N PRO A 133 5.59 11.99 -9.76
CA PRO A 133 5.75 13.45 -9.75
C PRO A 133 5.92 13.99 -11.17
N PHE A 134 5.19 15.06 -11.49
CA PHE A 134 5.18 15.68 -12.83
C PHE A 134 4.84 14.71 -13.95
N ASP A 135 3.93 13.78 -13.70
CA ASP A 135 3.45 12.84 -14.71
C ASP A 135 2.67 13.59 -15.80
N SER A 136 3.09 13.42 -17.05
CA SER A 136 2.42 13.99 -18.22
C SER A 136 1.24 13.13 -18.71
N ARG A 137 1.15 11.89 -18.24
CA ARG A 137 0.06 10.97 -18.59
C ARG A 137 -1.14 11.18 -17.69
N SER A 138 -2.32 10.82 -18.18
CA SER A 138 -3.54 10.90 -17.40
C SER A 138 -3.55 9.90 -16.23
N PRO A 139 -4.38 10.13 -15.19
CA PRO A 139 -4.54 9.17 -14.07
C PRO A 139 -5.02 7.78 -14.51
N PHE A 140 -5.60 7.66 -15.71
CA PHE A 140 -6.04 6.38 -16.26
C PHE A 140 -4.90 5.57 -16.89
N GLN A 141 -3.80 6.22 -17.29
CA GLN A 141 -2.63 5.60 -17.92
C GLN A 141 -1.46 5.49 -16.95
N THR A 142 -1.09 6.60 -16.32
CA THR A 142 0.04 6.78 -15.41
C THR A 142 1.42 6.40 -16.01
N SER A 143 2.49 6.78 -15.33
CA SER A 143 3.85 6.45 -15.74
C SER A 143 4.61 5.63 -14.67
N GLY A 144 3.93 5.23 -13.61
CA GLY A 144 4.55 4.51 -12.51
C GLY A 144 3.76 3.31 -12.02
N LEU A 145 4.44 2.54 -11.19
CA LEU A 145 3.91 1.41 -10.44
C LEU A 145 4.20 1.59 -8.96
N ARG A 146 3.27 1.16 -8.12
CA ARG A 146 3.43 1.14 -6.68
C ARG A 146 3.47 -0.28 -6.16
N PHE A 147 4.54 -0.60 -5.45
CA PHE A 147 4.72 -1.86 -4.76
C PHE A 147 4.70 -1.65 -3.24
N GLY A 148 4.35 -2.69 -2.51
CA GLY A 148 4.38 -2.69 -1.05
C GLY A 148 4.76 -4.06 -0.51
N THR A 149 5.45 -4.08 0.62
CA THR A 149 6.02 -5.30 1.19
C THR A 149 5.23 -5.93 2.35
N PRO A 150 4.20 -5.30 2.97
CA PRO A 150 3.50 -5.92 4.10
C PRO A 150 2.92 -7.31 3.79
N ALA A 151 2.27 -7.48 2.65
CA ALA A 151 1.62 -8.75 2.29
C ALA A 151 2.63 -9.90 2.15
N ILE A 152 3.74 -9.67 1.47
CA ILE A 152 4.80 -10.68 1.32
C ILE A 152 5.55 -10.94 2.62
N THR A 153 5.75 -9.91 3.46
CA THR A 153 6.34 -10.07 4.80
C THR A 153 5.43 -10.90 5.70
N THR A 154 4.11 -10.68 5.67
CA THR A 154 3.13 -11.50 6.40
C THR A 154 3.19 -12.97 5.98
N ARG A 155 3.49 -13.24 4.72
CA ARG A 155 3.67 -14.61 4.21
C ARG A 155 5.03 -15.21 4.55
N GLY A 156 5.94 -14.46 5.17
CA GLY A 156 7.24 -14.95 5.64
C GLY A 156 8.43 -14.67 4.71
N LEU A 157 8.23 -13.97 3.59
CA LEU A 157 9.35 -13.58 2.73
C LEU A 157 10.22 -12.53 3.41
N LYS A 158 11.54 -12.64 3.19
CA LYS A 158 12.54 -11.74 3.73
C LYS A 158 13.35 -11.08 2.61
N GLU A 159 14.28 -10.22 2.99
CA GLU A 159 15.10 -9.42 2.09
C GLU A 159 15.90 -10.23 1.05
N ASP A 160 16.28 -11.46 1.38
CA ASP A 160 17.00 -12.37 0.48
C ASP A 160 16.20 -12.74 -0.79
N LYS A 161 14.87 -12.64 -0.73
CA LYS A 161 13.98 -12.93 -1.87
C LYS A 161 13.69 -11.70 -2.73
N MET A 162 13.99 -10.51 -2.26
CA MET A 162 13.56 -9.28 -2.94
C MET A 162 14.23 -9.09 -4.30
N ASP A 163 15.49 -9.45 -4.43
CA ASP A 163 16.18 -9.36 -5.72
C ASP A 163 15.58 -10.29 -6.78
N TYR A 164 15.21 -11.52 -6.40
CA TYR A 164 14.55 -12.46 -7.28
C TYR A 164 13.13 -12.02 -7.66
N ILE A 165 12.37 -11.48 -6.72
CA ILE A 165 11.03 -10.92 -7.01
C ILE A 165 11.14 -9.78 -8.04
N VAL A 166 12.11 -8.89 -7.88
CA VAL A 166 12.33 -7.79 -8.83
C VAL A 166 12.82 -8.30 -10.18
N GLU A 167 13.60 -9.38 -10.23
CA GLU A 167 13.97 -10.04 -11.47
C GLU A 167 12.75 -10.55 -12.24
N LEU A 168 11.82 -11.23 -11.57
CA LEU A 168 10.57 -11.69 -12.17
C LEU A 168 9.73 -10.53 -12.69
N ILE A 169 9.64 -9.44 -11.93
CA ILE A 169 8.97 -8.21 -12.35
C ILE A 169 9.65 -7.62 -13.60
N ASP A 170 10.98 -7.53 -13.60
CA ASP A 170 11.73 -6.97 -14.72
C ASP A 170 11.57 -7.79 -16.02
N ARG A 171 11.56 -9.11 -15.91
CA ARG A 171 11.32 -10.01 -17.04
C ARG A 171 9.94 -9.79 -17.67
N VAL A 172 8.89 -9.61 -16.86
CA VAL A 172 7.55 -9.31 -17.37
C VAL A 172 7.52 -7.93 -18.04
N LEU A 173 8.11 -6.92 -17.41
CA LEU A 173 8.08 -5.55 -17.95
C LEU A 173 8.91 -5.38 -19.21
N ALA A 174 10.02 -6.09 -19.33
CA ALA A 174 10.91 -6.06 -20.50
C ALA A 174 10.25 -6.66 -21.75
N ASP A 175 9.35 -7.62 -21.59
CA ASP A 175 8.68 -8.34 -22.69
C ASP A 175 7.18 -8.55 -22.35
N HIS A 176 6.51 -7.44 -22.09
CA HIS A 176 5.16 -7.38 -21.51
C HIS A 176 4.03 -7.78 -22.48
N GLU A 177 4.31 -7.94 -23.75
CA GLU A 177 3.36 -8.42 -24.77
C GLU A 177 3.51 -9.92 -25.08
N ASN A 178 4.56 -10.55 -24.58
CA ASN A 178 4.86 -11.96 -24.82
C ASN A 178 4.13 -12.85 -23.80
N GLU A 179 3.07 -13.49 -24.24
CA GLU A 179 2.23 -14.36 -23.40
C GLU A 179 3.01 -15.57 -22.86
N GLU A 180 3.96 -16.12 -23.63
CA GLU A 180 4.78 -17.26 -23.19
C GLU A 180 5.73 -16.86 -22.08
N ASN A 181 6.37 -15.67 -22.17
CA ASN A 181 7.20 -15.12 -21.10
C ASN A 181 6.38 -14.87 -19.83
N ILE A 182 5.19 -14.25 -19.96
CA ILE A 182 4.29 -14.00 -18.83
C ILE A 182 3.87 -15.31 -18.16
N ALA A 183 3.51 -16.33 -18.95
CA ALA A 183 3.12 -17.63 -18.42
C ALA A 183 4.28 -18.35 -17.72
N SER A 184 5.51 -18.24 -18.26
CA SER A 184 6.72 -18.79 -17.62
C SER A 184 6.99 -18.11 -16.27
N VAL A 185 6.95 -16.78 -16.21
CA VAL A 185 7.13 -16.04 -14.95
C VAL A 185 6.02 -16.38 -13.96
N ARG A 186 4.77 -16.50 -14.41
CA ARG A 186 3.65 -16.92 -13.57
C ARG A 186 3.89 -18.28 -12.92
N ALA A 187 4.40 -19.24 -13.67
CA ALA A 187 4.70 -20.57 -13.14
C ALA A 187 5.79 -20.50 -12.05
N GLU A 188 6.83 -19.68 -12.26
CA GLU A 188 7.90 -19.47 -11.28
C GLU A 188 7.38 -18.75 -10.01
N VAL A 189 6.54 -17.72 -10.17
CA VAL A 189 5.89 -17.02 -9.04
C VAL A 189 5.07 -18.02 -8.21
N ASN A 190 4.21 -18.80 -8.86
CA ASN A 190 3.35 -19.74 -8.17
C ASN A 190 4.17 -20.82 -7.45
N LYS A 191 5.20 -21.38 -8.09
CA LYS A 191 6.09 -22.35 -7.47
C LYS A 191 6.82 -21.79 -6.24
N MET A 192 7.35 -20.56 -6.33
CA MET A 192 7.96 -19.90 -5.18
C MET A 192 6.96 -19.71 -4.05
N MET A 193 5.73 -19.31 -4.37
CA MET A 193 4.73 -18.97 -3.36
C MET A 193 4.05 -20.18 -2.71
N GLU A 194 4.27 -21.42 -3.21
CA GLU A 194 3.88 -22.66 -2.53
C GLU A 194 4.54 -22.79 -1.15
N GLU A 195 5.78 -22.30 -1.01
CA GLU A 195 6.52 -22.30 0.25
C GLU A 195 6.01 -21.23 1.25
N TYR A 196 5.18 -20.30 0.78
CA TYR A 196 4.69 -19.14 1.54
C TYR A 196 3.15 -19.03 1.47
N PRO A 197 2.41 -20.04 1.98
CA PRO A 197 0.96 -20.07 1.85
C PRO A 197 0.29 -18.93 2.62
N LEU A 198 -0.90 -18.51 2.16
CA LEU A 198 -1.76 -17.61 2.91
C LEU A 198 -2.43 -18.38 4.06
N PHE A 199 -2.67 -17.68 5.18
CA PHE A 199 -3.38 -18.24 6.34
C PHE A 199 -2.72 -19.51 6.91
N ALA A 200 -1.40 -19.56 6.92
CA ALA A 200 -0.60 -20.68 7.42
C ALA A 200 -0.19 -20.48 8.91
N TRP A 201 -1.16 -20.26 9.79
CA TRP A 201 -0.97 -20.15 11.24
C TRP A 201 -1.66 -21.28 11.98
#